data_74a6eff934ef74b1147103f804e4e6a8
#
_entry.id   74a6eff934ef74b1147103f804e4e6a8
#
_cell.length_a   1.000
_cell.length_b   1.000
_cell.length_c   1.000
_cell.angle_alpha   90.00
_cell.angle_beta   90.00
_cell.angle_gamma   90.00
#
_symmetry.space_group_name_H-M   'P 1'
#
loop_
_entity.id
_entity.type
_entity.pdbx_description
1 polymer ?
#
loop_
_entity_poly.entity_id
_entity_poly.type
_entity_poly.pdbx_seq_one_letter_code
_entity_poly.pdbx_strand_id
1 'polypeptide(L)'
;MERKVIKTDGTTTSTWVGDGFESWNEAIGARCGTIVVSPDRTVELWCDDEGLMVAEPQLNLAASLLVGQQIVGDVIYFMPGDIK
;
A
#
# COMPACT_ATOMS: atom_id res chain seq x y z
N MET A 1 -15.56 0.84 3.07
CA MET A 1 -14.91 1.97 3.78
C MET A 1 -13.96 2.66 2.82
N GLU A 2 -13.93 3.98 2.83
CA GLU A 2 -12.97 4.71 2.01
C GLU A 2 -11.58 4.66 2.61
N ARG A 3 -10.59 4.40 1.75
CA ARG A 3 -9.18 4.41 2.10
C ARG A 3 -8.40 5.21 1.08
N LYS A 4 -7.29 5.75 1.49
CA LYS A 4 -6.38 6.46 0.58
C LYS A 4 -5.48 5.44 -0.11
N VAL A 5 -5.41 5.52 -1.43
CA VAL A 5 -4.49 4.73 -2.24
C VAL A 5 -3.41 5.67 -2.75
N ILE A 6 -2.17 5.36 -2.43
CA ILE A 6 -1.01 6.15 -2.88
C ILE A 6 -0.46 5.43 -4.11
N LYS A 7 -0.49 6.13 -5.23
CA LYS A 7 -0.10 5.56 -6.52
C LYS A 7 1.36 5.85 -6.86
N THR A 8 1.90 5.03 -7.75
CA THR A 8 3.30 5.16 -8.20
C THR A 8 3.60 6.46 -8.91
N ASP A 9 2.58 7.13 -9.47
CA ASP A 9 2.75 8.43 -10.12
C ASP A 9 2.79 9.60 -9.13
N GLY A 10 2.72 9.34 -7.83
CA GLY A 10 2.73 10.35 -6.78
C GLY A 10 1.36 10.87 -6.38
N THR A 11 0.29 10.43 -7.04
CA THR A 11 -1.06 10.86 -6.68
C THR A 11 -1.63 10.01 -5.56
N THR A 12 -2.52 10.62 -4.77
CA THR A 12 -3.28 9.93 -3.73
C THR A 12 -4.76 10.05 -4.06
N THR A 13 -5.45 8.93 -4.10
CA THR A 13 -6.89 8.90 -4.38
C THR A 13 -7.63 8.27 -3.22
N SER A 14 -8.89 8.67 -3.02
CA SER A 14 -9.77 8.00 -2.07
C SER A 14 -10.54 6.93 -2.82
N THR A 15 -10.47 5.70 -2.35
CA THR A 15 -11.09 4.55 -3.01
C THR A 15 -11.88 3.76 -1.98
N TRP A 16 -13.06 3.31 -2.36
CA TRP A 16 -13.83 2.39 -1.52
C TRP A 16 -13.18 1.01 -1.57
N VAL A 17 -12.87 0.47 -0.39
CA VAL A 17 -12.37 -0.90 -0.25
C VAL A 17 -13.22 -1.64 0.77
N GLY A 18 -13.43 -2.91 0.52
CA GLY A 18 -14.15 -3.77 1.46
C GLY A 18 -13.28 -4.18 2.63
N ASP A 19 -13.87 -4.94 3.54
CA ASP A 19 -13.17 -5.49 4.69
C ASP A 19 -12.50 -6.79 4.27
N GLY A 20 -11.20 -6.88 4.42
CA GLY A 20 -10.47 -8.11 4.16
C GLY A 20 -9.43 -7.98 3.06
N PHE A 21 -8.51 -8.94 3.09
CA PHE A 21 -7.30 -8.92 2.27
C PHE A 21 -7.58 -9.01 0.78
N GLU A 22 -8.61 -9.74 0.38
CA GLU A 22 -8.96 -9.87 -1.05
C GLU A 22 -9.34 -8.52 -1.64
N SER A 23 -10.17 -7.75 -0.95
CA SER A 23 -10.56 -6.41 -1.41
C SER A 23 -9.37 -5.47 -1.45
N TRP A 24 -8.47 -5.56 -0.47
CA TRP A 24 -7.28 -4.72 -0.42
C TRP A 24 -6.32 -5.06 -1.56
N ASN A 25 -6.10 -6.35 -1.82
CA ASN A 25 -5.26 -6.79 -2.93
C ASN A 25 -5.83 -6.34 -4.27
N GLU A 26 -7.14 -6.46 -4.45
CA GLU A 26 -7.80 -6.01 -5.67
C GLU A 26 -7.62 -4.51 -5.89
N ALA A 27 -7.73 -3.72 -4.82
CA ALA A 27 -7.62 -2.27 -4.92
C ALA A 27 -6.24 -1.80 -5.41
N ILE A 28 -5.18 -2.57 -5.13
CA ILE A 28 -3.82 -2.22 -5.54
C ILE A 28 -3.29 -3.13 -6.65
N GLY A 29 -4.12 -4.03 -7.16
CA GLY A 29 -3.71 -4.94 -8.24
C GLY A 29 -2.70 -6.00 -7.81
N ALA A 30 -2.68 -6.36 -6.53
CA ALA A 30 -1.74 -7.33 -5.99
C ALA A 30 -2.35 -8.71 -5.91
N ARG A 31 -1.50 -9.74 -6.01
CA ARG A 31 -1.90 -11.14 -5.77
C ARG A 31 -1.84 -11.47 -4.29
N CYS A 32 -0.84 -10.94 -3.61
CA CYS A 32 -0.60 -11.20 -2.21
C CYS A 32 -0.06 -9.92 -1.58
N GLY A 33 -0.74 -9.41 -0.58
CA GLY A 33 -0.32 -8.19 0.08
C GLY A 33 0.32 -8.45 1.44
N THR A 34 1.02 -7.44 1.92
CA THR A 34 1.63 -7.46 3.24
C THR A 34 1.55 -6.08 3.88
N ILE A 35 1.64 -6.05 5.19
CA ILE A 35 1.65 -4.80 5.96
C ILE A 35 3.09 -4.33 6.13
N VAL A 36 3.33 -3.05 5.85
CA VAL A 36 4.60 -2.38 6.14
C VAL A 36 4.31 -1.23 7.09
N VAL A 37 5.05 -1.17 8.18
CA VAL A 37 4.85 -0.17 9.22
C VAL A 37 6.05 0.78 9.24
N SER A 38 5.81 2.09 9.37
CA SER A 38 6.88 3.07 9.51
C SER A 38 7.67 2.83 10.79
N PRO A 39 8.96 3.28 10.86
CA PRO A 39 9.78 3.09 12.05
C PRO A 39 9.18 3.71 13.32
N ASP A 40 8.48 4.83 13.20
CA ASP A 40 7.83 5.50 14.33
C ASP A 40 6.41 4.97 14.59
N ARG A 41 5.96 4.00 13.80
CA ARG A 41 4.66 3.33 13.91
C ARG A 41 3.46 4.27 13.73
N THR A 42 3.64 5.36 13.00
CA THR A 42 2.54 6.31 12.73
C THR A 42 1.81 6.02 11.44
N VAL A 43 2.39 5.20 10.56
CA VAL A 43 1.83 4.87 9.25
C VAL A 43 1.90 3.37 9.02
N GLU A 44 0.80 2.79 8.55
CA GLU A 44 0.75 1.40 8.08
C GLU A 44 0.33 1.41 6.63
N LEU A 45 1.01 0.63 5.80
CA LEU A 45 0.70 0.50 4.38
C LEU A 45 0.40 -0.97 4.04
N TRP A 46 -0.61 -1.18 3.21
CA TRP A 46 -0.86 -2.47 2.58
C TRP A 46 -0.21 -2.45 1.20
N CYS A 47 0.80 -3.27 1.01
CA CYS A 47 1.63 -3.28 -0.19
C CYS A 47 1.60 -4.65 -0.85
N ASP A 48 2.00 -4.71 -2.13
CA ASP A 48 2.19 -5.97 -2.83
C ASP A 48 3.47 -6.65 -2.32
N ASP A 49 3.32 -7.79 -1.67
CA ASP A 49 4.45 -8.58 -1.17
C ASP A 49 5.34 -9.09 -2.30
N GLU A 50 4.79 -9.21 -3.51
CA GLU A 50 5.49 -9.68 -4.69
C GLU A 50 5.78 -8.55 -5.70
N GLY A 51 5.78 -7.30 -5.24
CA GLY A 51 5.92 -6.14 -6.12
C GLY A 51 7.19 -6.12 -6.96
N LEU A 52 8.30 -6.65 -6.42
CA LEU A 52 9.57 -6.72 -7.16
C LEU A 52 9.62 -7.89 -8.16
N MET A 53 8.64 -8.79 -8.12
CA MET A 53 8.58 -9.96 -8.98
C MET A 53 7.79 -9.73 -10.27
N VAL A 54 7.17 -8.56 -10.43
CA VAL A 54 6.49 -8.21 -11.67
C VAL A 54 7.51 -7.82 -12.73
N ALA A 55 7.09 -7.90 -14.02
CA ALA A 55 8.01 -7.67 -15.14
C ALA A 55 8.60 -6.25 -15.15
N GLU A 56 7.81 -5.25 -14.74
CA GLU A 56 8.24 -3.86 -14.71
C GLU A 56 7.85 -3.23 -13.37
N PRO A 57 8.65 -3.49 -12.30
CA PRO A 57 8.34 -2.91 -11.00
C PRO A 57 8.37 -1.38 -11.04
N GLN A 58 7.36 -0.75 -10.47
CA GLN A 58 7.22 0.70 -10.41
C GLN A 58 7.49 1.16 -8.98
N LEU A 59 8.55 1.95 -8.78
CA LEU A 59 8.85 2.49 -7.45
C LEU A 59 7.76 3.47 -7.02
N ASN A 60 7.26 3.29 -5.82
CA ASN A 60 6.33 4.24 -5.20
C ASN A 60 7.12 5.14 -4.25
N LEU A 61 7.57 6.27 -4.76
CA LEU A 61 8.44 7.16 -3.99
C LEU A 61 7.74 7.73 -2.76
N ALA A 62 6.49 8.17 -2.93
CA ALA A 62 5.73 8.75 -1.81
C ALA A 62 5.55 7.74 -0.68
N ALA A 63 5.17 6.50 -1.00
CA ALA A 63 5.02 5.44 0.00
C ALA A 63 6.37 5.07 0.63
N SER A 64 7.42 5.02 -0.17
CA SER A 64 8.78 4.70 0.31
C SER A 64 9.26 5.71 1.33
N LEU A 65 8.99 7.00 1.10
CA LEU A 65 9.37 8.06 2.03
C LEU A 65 8.58 7.98 3.35
N LEU A 66 7.32 7.54 3.28
CA LEU A 66 6.49 7.42 4.48
C LEU A 66 6.98 6.33 5.43
N VAL A 67 7.48 5.23 4.90
CA VAL A 67 7.86 4.08 5.73
C VAL A 67 9.37 3.87 5.81
N GLY A 68 10.16 4.68 5.12
CA GLY A 68 11.61 4.63 5.20
C GLY A 68 12.24 3.40 4.57
N GLN A 69 11.56 2.78 3.61
CA GLN A 69 12.10 1.64 2.86
C GLN A 69 11.54 1.62 1.45
N GLN A 70 12.16 0.87 0.55
CA GLN A 70 11.73 0.79 -0.83
C GLN A 70 10.37 0.09 -0.95
N ILE A 71 9.41 0.81 -1.51
CA ILE A 71 8.06 0.30 -1.76
C ILE A 71 7.77 0.37 -3.26
N VAL A 72 7.19 -0.70 -3.80
CA VAL A 72 6.90 -0.85 -5.22
C VAL A 72 5.40 -1.05 -5.40
N GLY A 73 4.84 -0.40 -6.42
CA GLY A 73 3.41 -0.51 -6.73
C GLY A 73 2.53 0.42 -5.92
N ASP A 74 1.24 0.42 -6.22
CA ASP A 74 0.27 1.19 -5.47
C ASP A 74 0.09 0.58 -4.08
N VAL A 75 -0.24 1.40 -3.09
CA VAL A 75 -0.41 0.96 -1.71
C VAL A 75 -1.66 1.57 -1.11
N ILE A 76 -2.21 0.91 -0.10
CA ILE A 76 -3.30 1.45 0.70
C ILE A 76 -2.72 2.02 1.99
N TYR A 77 -3.12 3.24 2.32
CA TYR A 77 -2.71 3.91 3.56
C TYR A 77 -3.70 3.60 4.67
N PHE A 78 -3.17 3.16 5.81
CA PHE A 78 -3.96 2.94 7.02
C PHE A 78 -3.38 3.73 8.19
N MET A 79 -4.25 4.21 9.05
CA MET A 79 -3.82 4.73 10.34
C MET A 79 -3.48 3.54 11.26
N PRO A 80 -2.56 3.69 12.22
CA PRO A 80 -2.26 2.62 13.16
C PRO A 80 -3.52 2.11 13.86
N GLY A 81 -3.69 0.79 13.88
CA GLY A 81 -4.87 0.15 14.47
C GLY A 81 -6.02 -0.10 13.52
N ASP A 82 -5.97 0.41 12.29
CA ASP A 82 -7.02 0.17 11.28
C ASP A 82 -7.00 -1.27 10.78
N ILE A 83 -5.83 -1.88 10.73
CA ILE A 83 -5.67 -3.28 10.33
C ILE A 83 -5.66 -4.14 11.59
N LYS A 84 -6.55 -5.10 11.64
CA LYS A 84 -6.68 -6.00 12.79
C LYS A 84 -6.63 -7.46 12.35
#